data_85d1d36434711c2fb647b2935f9531f2
#
_entry.id   85d1d36434711c2fb647b2935f9531f2
#
_cell.length_a   1.000
_cell.length_b   1.000
_cell.length_c   1.000
_cell.angle_alpha   90.00
_cell.angle_beta   90.00
_cell.angle_gamma   90.00
#
_symmetry.space_group_name_H-M   'P 1'
#
loop_
_entity.id
_entity.type
_entity.pdbx_description
1 polymer ?
#
loop_
_entity_poly.entity_id
_entity_poly.type
_entity_poly.pdbx_seq_one_letter_code
_entity_poly.pdbx_strand_id
1 'polypeptide(L)'
;MRIADAATVGLLRPGDRVDVVAAERTGPPEVVAAGALVAEVPDPDKGVADGGALVVLSVPRETARVLVGTGARTRLAVTLC
;
A
#
# COMPACT_ATOMS: atom_id res chain seq x y z
N MET A 1 2.81 5.82 0.79
CA MET A 1 3.27 4.44 1.00
C MET A 1 3.63 3.82 -0.35
N ARG A 2 4.71 3.08 -0.38
CA ARG A 2 5.15 2.41 -1.61
C ARG A 2 4.57 1.01 -1.68
N ILE A 3 3.95 0.71 -2.82
CA ILE A 3 3.34 -0.59 -3.08
C ILE A 3 4.18 -1.33 -4.11
N ALA A 4 4.43 -2.61 -3.87
CA ALA A 4 5.29 -3.41 -4.75
C ALA A 4 4.69 -3.63 -6.15
N ASP A 5 3.37 -3.70 -6.25
CA ASP A 5 2.68 -3.94 -7.52
C ASP A 5 2.18 -2.62 -8.13
N ALA A 6 2.99 -2.07 -9.03
CA ALA A 6 2.64 -0.82 -9.69
C ALA A 6 1.40 -0.93 -10.59
N ALA A 7 1.14 -2.11 -11.15
CA ALA A 7 -0.04 -2.32 -11.99
C ALA A 7 -1.32 -2.20 -11.19
N THR A 8 -1.34 -2.75 -9.96
CA THR A 8 -2.48 -2.63 -9.08
C THR A 8 -2.71 -1.17 -8.68
N VAL A 9 -1.64 -0.45 -8.36
CA VAL A 9 -1.75 0.98 -7.99
C VAL A 9 -2.34 1.79 -9.14
N GLY A 10 -2.03 1.45 -10.38
CA GLY A 10 -2.58 2.12 -11.54
C GLY A 10 -4.10 2.00 -11.68
N LEU A 11 -4.71 1.05 -10.98
CA LEU A 11 -6.18 0.87 -10.97
C LEU A 11 -6.86 1.63 -9.83
N LEU A 12 -6.09 2.15 -8.89
CA LEU A 12 -6.64 2.85 -7.73
C LEU A 12 -7.01 4.28 -8.05
N ARG A 13 -8.04 4.78 -7.36
CA ARG A 13 -8.48 6.17 -7.46
C ARG A 13 -8.71 6.73 -6.06
N PRO A 14 -8.55 8.03 -5.86
CA PRO A 14 -8.91 8.65 -4.59
C PRO A 14 -10.36 8.32 -4.22
N GLY A 15 -10.56 7.96 -2.97
CA GLY A 15 -11.86 7.52 -2.49
C GLY A 15 -12.05 6.01 -2.45
N ASP A 16 -11.19 5.25 -3.09
CA ASP A 16 -11.26 3.79 -3.02
C ASP A 16 -10.85 3.30 -1.62
N ARG A 17 -11.40 2.15 -1.24
CA ARG A 17 -11.00 1.44 -0.03
C ARG A 17 -10.14 0.25 -0.42
N VAL A 18 -9.05 0.05 0.31
CA VAL A 18 -8.13 -1.04 0.04
C VAL A 18 -7.73 -1.75 1.34
N ASP A 19 -7.39 -3.02 1.22
CA ASP A 19 -6.69 -3.73 2.28
C ASP A 19 -5.21 -3.74 1.95
N VAL A 20 -4.38 -3.47 2.94
CA VAL A 20 -2.93 -3.51 2.79
C VAL A 20 -2.43 -4.83 3.34
N VAL A 21 -1.70 -5.55 2.54
CA VAL A 21 -1.24 -6.91 2.84
C VAL A 21 0.28 -6.95 2.85
N ALA A 22 0.84 -7.53 3.90
CA ALA A 22 2.28 -7.79 3.97
C ALA A 22 2.56 -9.13 3.31
N ALA A 23 3.43 -9.12 2.31
CA ALA A 23 3.82 -10.33 1.58
C ALA A 23 5.23 -10.73 1.99
N GLU A 24 5.35 -11.65 2.93
CA GLU A 24 6.63 -12.14 3.39
C GLU A 24 7.10 -13.32 2.53
N ARG A 25 8.39 -13.57 2.53
CA ARG A 25 8.98 -14.67 1.77
C ARG A 25 8.48 -16.03 2.24
N THR A 26 8.25 -16.16 3.52
CA THR A 26 7.81 -17.41 4.14
C THR A 26 6.56 -17.12 4.93
N GLY A 27 5.64 -18.05 4.90
CA GLY A 27 4.38 -17.91 5.59
C GLY A 27 3.29 -17.25 4.77
N PRO A 28 2.06 -17.26 5.27
CA PRO A 28 0.92 -16.68 4.57
C PRO A 28 0.97 -15.16 4.58
N PRO A 29 0.37 -14.50 3.58
CA PRO A 29 0.20 -13.05 3.60
C PRO A 29 -0.63 -12.63 4.80
N GLU A 30 -0.33 -11.46 5.34
CA GLU A 30 -1.03 -10.93 6.49
C GLU A 30 -1.63 -9.57 6.16
N VAL A 31 -2.91 -9.39 6.48
CA VAL A 31 -3.57 -8.09 6.33
C VAL A 31 -3.13 -7.19 7.47
N VAL A 32 -2.45 -6.10 7.15
CA VAL A 32 -1.96 -5.16 8.16
C VAL A 32 -2.83 -3.92 8.28
N ALA A 33 -3.67 -3.66 7.30
CA ALA A 33 -4.67 -2.59 7.38
C ALA A 33 -5.87 -2.97 6.52
N ALA A 34 -7.06 -2.91 7.08
CA ALA A 34 -8.29 -3.22 6.38
C ALA A 34 -9.08 -1.94 6.11
N GLY A 35 -9.59 -1.78 4.89
CA GLY A 35 -10.44 -0.66 4.55
C GLY A 35 -9.75 0.70 4.59
N ALA A 36 -8.47 0.74 4.29
CA ALA A 36 -7.75 2.01 4.22
C ALA A 36 -8.26 2.86 3.05
N LEU A 37 -8.42 4.16 3.29
CA LEU A 37 -8.90 5.08 2.27
C LEU A 37 -7.75 5.58 1.41
N VAL A 38 -7.89 5.42 0.09
CA VAL A 38 -6.94 6.01 -0.86
C VAL A 38 -7.20 7.51 -0.91
N ALA A 39 -6.23 8.29 -0.44
CA ALA A 39 -6.34 9.75 -0.42
C ALA A 39 -5.81 10.36 -1.72
N GLU A 40 -4.70 9.81 -2.23
CA GLU A 40 -4.08 10.31 -3.44
C GLU A 40 -3.27 9.21 -4.11
N VAL A 41 -3.26 9.19 -5.43
CA VAL A 41 -2.39 8.34 -6.23
C VAL A 41 -1.49 9.27 -7.05
N PRO A 42 -0.25 9.52 -6.60
CA PRO A 42 0.66 10.39 -7.33
C PRO A 42 0.96 9.87 -8.73
N ASP A 43 1.33 10.77 -9.64
CA ASP A 43 1.69 10.43 -11.00
C ASP A 43 2.79 9.36 -10.99
N PRO A 44 2.58 8.20 -11.63
CA PRO A 44 3.58 7.13 -11.65
C PRO A 44 4.88 7.52 -12.35
N ASP A 45 4.87 8.55 -13.19
CA ASP A 45 6.08 9.03 -13.86
C ASP A 45 7.02 9.79 -12.93
N LYS A 46 6.53 10.15 -11.74
CA LYS A 46 7.33 10.89 -10.77
C LYS A 46 7.64 10.02 -9.56
N GLY A 47 8.84 9.49 -9.52
CA GLY A 47 9.31 8.80 -8.33
C GLY A 47 9.27 7.28 -8.39
N VAL A 48 9.10 6.71 -9.56
CA VAL A 48 9.25 5.26 -9.72
C VAL A 48 10.71 4.97 -9.94
N ALA A 49 11.44 4.75 -8.86
CA ALA A 49 12.84 4.42 -8.96
C ALA A 49 13.08 2.91 -8.99
N ASP A 50 12.25 2.11 -8.32
CA ASP A 50 12.56 0.71 -8.06
C ASP A 50 11.40 -0.25 -8.30
N GLY A 51 10.59 -0.01 -9.31
CA GLY A 51 9.55 -0.94 -9.69
C GLY A 51 8.33 -1.00 -8.79
N GLY A 52 8.23 -0.13 -7.82
CA GLY A 52 7.02 0.05 -7.01
C GLY A 52 6.33 1.35 -7.36
N ALA A 53 5.15 1.57 -6.82
CA ALA A 53 4.43 2.82 -6.99
C ALA A 53 4.01 3.37 -5.63
N LEU A 54 3.92 4.68 -5.53
CA LEU A 54 3.50 5.34 -4.31
C LEU A 54 1.99 5.50 -4.29
N VAL A 55 1.42 5.37 -3.10
CA VAL A 55 0.03 5.69 -2.84
C VAL A 55 -0.06 6.36 -1.48
N VAL A 56 -0.92 7.36 -1.37
CA VAL A 56 -1.17 8.06 -0.11
C VAL A 56 -2.48 7.52 0.46
N LEU A 57 -2.40 6.97 1.66
CA LEU A 57 -3.54 6.41 2.35
C LEU A 57 -3.90 7.24 3.56
N SER A 58 -5.20 7.36 3.81
CA SER A 58 -5.72 7.95 5.04
C SER A 58 -6.14 6.82 5.96
N VAL A 59 -5.49 6.72 7.11
CA VAL A 59 -5.72 5.65 8.08
C VAL A 59 -5.64 6.23 9.50
N PRO A 60 -6.21 5.53 10.50
CA PRO A 60 -5.99 5.92 11.90
C PRO A 60 -4.50 5.91 12.23
N ARG A 61 -4.12 6.74 13.19
CA ARG A 61 -2.72 6.90 13.57
C ARG A 61 -2.05 5.59 13.96
N GLU A 62 -2.74 4.75 14.70
CA GLU A 62 -2.19 3.47 15.11
C GLU A 62 -1.90 2.56 13.92
N THR A 63 -2.81 2.54 12.95
CA THR A 63 -2.63 1.78 11.71
C THR A 63 -1.43 2.33 10.92
N ALA A 64 -1.29 3.66 10.88
CA ALA A 64 -0.16 4.27 10.19
C ALA A 64 1.18 3.81 10.78
N ARG A 65 1.27 3.69 12.09
CA ARG A 65 2.49 3.21 12.74
C ARG A 65 2.82 1.77 12.33
N VAL A 66 1.81 0.92 12.28
CA VAL A 66 1.98 -0.47 11.86
C VAL A 66 2.46 -0.53 10.41
N LEU A 67 1.86 0.28 9.54
CA LEU A 67 2.24 0.30 8.13
C LEU A 67 3.68 0.76 7.93
N VAL A 68 4.11 1.80 8.64
CA VAL A 68 5.48 2.28 8.55
C VAL A 68 6.46 1.22 9.03
N GLY A 69 6.19 0.59 10.17
CA GLY A 69 7.05 -0.45 10.70
C GLY A 69 7.12 -1.69 9.81
N THR A 70 5.99 -2.13 9.28
CA THR A 70 5.93 -3.29 8.41
C THR A 70 6.56 -3.00 7.06
N GLY A 71 6.29 -1.83 6.49
CA GLY A 71 6.83 -1.45 5.19
C GLY A 71 8.35 -1.30 5.17
N ALA A 72 8.96 -1.08 6.32
CA ALA A 72 10.41 -1.04 6.45
C ALA A 72 11.07 -2.43 6.38
N ARG A 73 10.30 -3.50 6.61
CA ARG A 73 10.80 -4.86 6.72
C ARG A 73 10.36 -5.76 5.57
N THR A 74 9.23 -5.50 4.97
CA THR A 74 8.61 -6.41 4.03
C THR A 74 7.88 -5.63 2.93
N ARG A 75 7.56 -6.33 1.85
CA ARG A 75 6.80 -5.75 0.77
C ARG A 75 5.34 -5.61 1.15
N LEU A 76 4.74 -4.52 0.71
CA LEU A 76 3.32 -4.29 0.89
C LEU A 76 2.61 -4.36 -0.46
N ALA A 77 1.43 -4.96 -0.45
CA ALA A 77 0.53 -5.01 -1.59
C ALA A 77 -0.83 -4.50 -1.15
N VAL A 78 -1.67 -4.15 -2.10
CA VAL A 78 -3.03 -3.71 -1.81
C VAL A 78 -4.03 -4.53 -2.60
N THR A 79 -5.20 -4.74 -2.00
CA THR A 79 -6.35 -5.33 -2.69
C THR A 79 -7.53 -4.40 -2.52
N LEU A 80 -8.34 -4.24 -3.57
CA LEU A 80 -9.56 -3.44 -3.48
C LEU A 80 -10.61 -4.15 -2.64
N CYS A 81 -11.28 -3.37 -1.82
CA CYS A 81 -12.39 -3.89 -1.03
C CYS A 81 -13.67 -4.02 -1.86
#